data_8eb8b60a09098bf14321b60d8a63a83d
#
_entry.id   8eb8b60a09098bf14321b60d8a63a83d
#
_cell.length_a   1.000
_cell.length_b   1.000
_cell.length_c   1.000
_cell.angle_alpha   90.00
_cell.angle_beta   90.00
_cell.angle_gamma   90.00
#
_symmetry.space_group_name_H-M   'P 1'
#
loop_
_entity.id
_entity.type
_entity.pdbx_description
1 polymer ?
#
loop_
_entity_poly.entity_id
_entity_poly.type
_entity_poly.pdbx_seq_one_letter_code
_entity_poly.pdbx_strand_id
1 'polypeptide(L)'
;WGSGKAVSWNRYITGGLDCMDETDKIILEKCRNRGGYALSIADALENLIGSDRIYTGWHAPFEQVKVTEEKPYLIVEKKENGFVLSSNVPKTDLTTSNPVIIQKNATHYAVIPMTVQQRRFYDRLLSLQSFPLESENLLKAFFPKISRLVEVHSSLIDGGSTLDTIVGEVEIGLQIHPHGNCFNVYFFAKPLPGGKGLFEPGKGLAVVVDEKEGIRYQVRRKLSKEREAYEALAGFIEDSMNKSITDNNVVLYPDELLSLLDYVQQSPESYFVEWPEGETIRLKTSPASTGWNIHLNSVGNWFEIEGNVRIDDQTVMTMAEFLELLGHSKSKYIRLNATDYLRLSDTIRKQLQRLESVAVKEHGKMQVSAFHAGLLDEIRNGELKIGYD
;
A
#
# COMPACT_ATOMS: atom_id res chain seq x y z
N TRP A 1 1.50 10.44 23.19
CA TRP A 1 1.79 9.72 24.44
C TRP A 1 3.16 10.16 24.93
N GLY A 2 3.18 11.15 25.84
CA GLY A 2 4.38 11.49 26.59
C GLY A 2 4.70 10.36 27.56
N SER A 3 5.98 10.01 27.76
CA SER A 3 6.60 9.07 28.71
C SER A 3 5.63 8.29 29.62
N GLY A 4 4.76 7.49 29.02
CA GLY A 4 3.70 6.79 29.73
C GLY A 4 4.26 5.67 30.58
N LYS A 5 3.99 5.65 31.87
CA LYS A 5 4.24 4.49 32.73
C LYS A 5 3.33 3.35 32.27
N ALA A 6 3.91 2.20 31.96
CA ALA A 6 3.15 1.00 31.67
C ALA A 6 2.19 0.70 32.83
N VAL A 7 0.92 0.52 32.53
CA VAL A 7 -0.11 0.12 33.50
C VAL A 7 -0.22 -1.39 33.45
N SER A 8 -0.22 -2.04 34.64
CA SER A 8 -0.38 -3.49 34.66
C SER A 8 -1.79 -3.87 34.16
N TRP A 9 -1.90 -5.00 33.45
CA TRP A 9 -3.16 -5.53 32.96
C TRP A 9 -4.20 -5.71 34.08
N ASN A 10 -3.75 -6.16 35.25
CA ASN A 10 -4.62 -6.29 36.43
C ASN A 10 -5.24 -4.96 36.87
N ARG A 11 -4.45 -3.87 36.87
CA ARG A 11 -4.95 -2.53 37.22
C ARG A 11 -5.96 -2.03 36.19
N TYR A 12 -5.70 -2.27 34.92
CA TYR A 12 -6.61 -1.94 33.84
C TYR A 12 -7.97 -2.67 34.00
N ILE A 13 -7.94 -3.99 34.21
CA ILE A 13 -9.16 -4.81 34.36
C ILE A 13 -9.92 -4.52 35.65
N THR A 14 -9.25 -4.30 36.78
CA THR A 14 -9.91 -4.17 38.09
C THR A 14 -10.44 -2.77 38.37
N GLY A 15 -9.73 -1.73 38.00
CA GLY A 15 -10.04 -0.36 38.38
C GLY A 15 -10.48 0.56 37.24
N GLY A 16 -10.15 0.19 36.00
CA GLY A 16 -10.21 1.12 34.88
C GLY A 16 -9.14 2.21 34.99
N LEU A 17 -9.17 3.12 34.05
CA LEU A 17 -8.31 4.32 34.01
C LEU A 17 -9.21 5.55 33.81
N ASP A 18 -8.83 6.67 34.40
CA ASP A 18 -9.60 7.93 34.31
C ASP A 18 -9.70 8.46 32.87
N CYS A 19 -8.82 8.00 31.96
CA CYS A 19 -8.83 8.37 30.55
C CYS A 19 -9.68 7.44 29.65
N MET A 20 -10.39 6.46 30.22
CA MET A 20 -11.22 5.53 29.47
C MET A 20 -12.52 6.18 29.03
N ASP A 21 -12.85 6.05 27.76
CA ASP A 21 -14.16 6.42 27.24
C ASP A 21 -15.20 5.27 27.37
N GLU A 22 -16.40 5.49 26.86
CA GLU A 22 -17.47 4.48 26.91
C GLU A 22 -17.13 3.22 26.11
N THR A 23 -16.43 3.34 25.01
CA THR A 23 -15.97 2.19 24.19
C THR A 23 -14.97 1.34 24.97
N ASP A 24 -14.00 1.97 25.62
CA ASP A 24 -13.03 1.29 26.48
C ASP A 24 -13.71 0.53 27.61
N LYS A 25 -14.73 1.12 28.24
CA LYS A 25 -15.52 0.50 29.32
C LYS A 25 -16.28 -0.74 28.83
N ILE A 26 -16.90 -0.67 27.65
CA ILE A 26 -17.61 -1.81 27.05
C ILE A 26 -16.62 -2.96 26.76
N ILE A 27 -15.47 -2.65 26.18
CA ILE A 27 -14.42 -3.65 25.90
C ILE A 27 -13.93 -4.27 27.21
N LEU A 28 -13.69 -3.46 28.22
CA LEU A 28 -13.26 -3.91 29.54
C LEU A 28 -14.28 -4.85 30.21
N GLU A 29 -15.56 -4.52 30.10
CA GLU A 29 -16.64 -5.37 30.62
C GLU A 29 -16.70 -6.71 29.89
N LYS A 30 -16.58 -6.71 28.57
CA LYS A 30 -16.49 -7.95 27.77
C LYS A 30 -15.27 -8.79 28.16
N CYS A 31 -14.12 -8.18 28.42
CA CYS A 31 -12.93 -8.87 28.93
C CYS A 31 -13.16 -9.51 30.29
N ARG A 32 -13.78 -8.80 31.22
CA ARG A 32 -14.12 -9.29 32.57
C ARG A 32 -15.04 -10.51 32.51
N ASN A 33 -16.08 -10.45 31.68
CA ASN A 33 -17.05 -11.52 31.53
C ASN A 33 -16.47 -12.82 30.94
N ARG A 34 -15.29 -12.72 30.28
CA ARG A 34 -14.55 -13.87 29.72
C ARG A 34 -13.32 -14.30 30.54
N GLY A 35 -13.26 -13.91 31.80
CA GLY A 35 -12.14 -14.29 32.70
C GLY A 35 -10.91 -13.37 32.63
N GLY A 36 -11.03 -12.22 31.96
CA GLY A 36 -10.07 -11.11 32.08
C GLY A 36 -8.79 -11.19 31.24
N TYR A 37 -8.58 -12.23 30.41
CA TYR A 37 -7.30 -12.43 29.74
C TYR A 37 -7.31 -12.37 28.22
N ALA A 38 -8.47 -12.54 27.59
CA ALA A 38 -8.57 -12.51 26.14
C ALA A 38 -9.95 -12.06 25.68
N LEU A 39 -9.97 -11.24 24.63
CA LEU A 39 -11.15 -10.89 23.88
C LEU A 39 -10.98 -11.44 22.46
N SER A 40 -12.06 -12.00 21.88
CA SER A 40 -11.99 -12.38 20.47
C SER A 40 -11.84 -11.13 19.61
N ILE A 41 -11.14 -11.25 18.49
CA ILE A 41 -10.98 -10.13 17.53
C ILE A 41 -12.36 -9.59 17.12
N ALA A 42 -13.34 -10.46 16.91
CA ALA A 42 -14.71 -10.07 16.53
C ALA A 42 -15.39 -9.22 17.60
N ASP A 43 -15.30 -9.62 18.88
CA ASP A 43 -15.88 -8.87 19.98
C ASP A 43 -15.20 -7.51 20.20
N ALA A 44 -13.91 -7.43 19.91
CA ALA A 44 -13.15 -6.18 20.02
C ALA A 44 -13.50 -5.23 18.87
N LEU A 45 -13.38 -5.68 17.63
CA LEU A 45 -13.52 -4.83 16.45
C LEU A 45 -14.93 -4.28 16.25
N GLU A 46 -15.97 -5.01 16.66
CA GLU A 46 -17.35 -4.51 16.62
C GLU A 46 -17.54 -3.20 17.38
N ASN A 47 -16.85 -3.04 18.51
CA ASN A 47 -16.95 -1.84 19.35
C ASN A 47 -15.93 -0.76 18.99
N LEU A 48 -15.06 -1.05 18.04
CA LEU A 48 -13.97 -0.17 17.62
C LEU A 48 -14.19 0.39 16.20
N ILE A 49 -15.39 0.23 15.65
CA ILE A 49 -15.76 0.81 14.36
C ILE A 49 -15.57 2.33 14.41
N GLY A 50 -14.78 2.88 13.48
CA GLY A 50 -14.48 4.31 13.40
C GLY A 50 -13.50 4.83 14.46
N SER A 51 -12.94 3.96 15.31
CA SER A 51 -11.92 4.36 16.27
C SER A 51 -10.56 4.60 15.59
N ASP A 52 -9.90 5.67 15.99
CA ASP A 52 -8.54 6.05 15.56
C ASP A 52 -7.44 5.58 16.53
N ARG A 53 -7.82 4.86 17.60
CA ARG A 53 -6.92 4.47 18.71
C ARG A 53 -6.48 3.02 18.68
N ILE A 54 -6.67 2.32 17.58
CA ILE A 54 -6.29 0.91 17.43
C ILE A 54 -4.96 0.85 16.70
N TYR A 55 -4.04 0.08 17.25
CA TYR A 55 -2.72 -0.11 16.68
C TYR A 55 -2.34 -1.58 16.67
N THR A 56 -1.58 -2.01 15.66
CA THR A 56 -0.98 -3.34 15.62
C THR A 56 0.38 -3.36 16.29
N GLY A 57 0.81 -4.56 16.71
CA GLY A 57 2.17 -4.80 17.18
C GLY A 57 2.33 -4.76 18.70
N TRP A 58 3.36 -5.47 19.14
CA TRP A 58 3.80 -5.53 20.55
C TRP A 58 4.96 -4.59 20.81
N HIS A 59 5.61 -4.09 19.75
CA HIS A 59 6.77 -3.21 19.78
C HIS A 59 6.61 -2.12 18.71
N ALA A 60 7.14 -0.93 18.97
CA ALA A 60 7.17 0.15 18.00
C ALA A 60 8.01 -0.24 16.73
N PRO A 61 7.65 0.26 15.55
CA PRO A 61 6.56 1.20 15.30
C PRO A 61 5.19 0.52 15.39
N PHE A 62 4.22 1.23 15.97
CA PHE A 62 2.83 0.79 16.01
C PHE A 62 2.12 1.29 14.76
N GLU A 63 1.41 0.43 14.07
CA GLU A 63 0.62 0.79 12.89
C GLU A 63 -0.84 1.01 13.30
N GLN A 64 -1.43 2.11 12.89
CA GLN A 64 -2.82 2.41 13.16
C GLN A 64 -3.72 1.46 12.35
N VAL A 65 -4.68 0.86 13.04
CA VAL A 65 -5.68 -0.04 12.44
C VAL A 65 -6.97 0.71 12.19
N LYS A 66 -7.46 0.64 10.96
CA LYS A 66 -8.74 1.18 10.54
C LYS A 66 -9.81 0.09 10.62
N VAL A 67 -10.89 0.37 11.33
CA VAL A 67 -12.06 -0.52 11.42
C VAL A 67 -13.28 0.20 10.84
N THR A 68 -13.87 -0.39 9.80
CA THR A 68 -15.04 0.16 9.11
C THR A 68 -16.24 -0.78 9.22
N GLU A 69 -17.44 -0.24 9.25
CA GLU A 69 -18.67 -1.02 9.13
C GLU A 69 -19.01 -1.22 7.66
N GLU A 70 -19.36 -2.44 7.28
CA GLU A 70 -19.95 -2.76 5.98
C GLU A 70 -21.32 -3.43 6.17
N LYS A 71 -22.22 -3.19 5.22
CA LYS A 71 -23.51 -3.91 5.19
C LYS A 71 -23.38 -5.19 4.38
N PRO A 72 -24.08 -6.28 4.79
CA PRO A 72 -24.12 -7.48 3.98
C PRO A 72 -24.92 -7.22 2.70
N TYR A 73 -24.37 -7.61 1.55
CA TYR A 73 -25.08 -7.51 0.28
C TYR A 73 -24.95 -8.77 -0.57
N LEU A 74 -25.88 -8.93 -1.49
CA LEU A 74 -25.95 -10.02 -2.46
C LEU A 74 -25.88 -9.44 -3.87
N ILE A 75 -25.06 -10.03 -4.71
CA ILE A 75 -25.00 -9.73 -6.14
C ILE A 75 -25.51 -10.93 -6.91
N VAL A 76 -26.38 -10.68 -7.89
CA VAL A 76 -26.93 -11.71 -8.78
C VAL A 76 -26.59 -11.33 -10.20
N GLU A 77 -25.67 -12.08 -10.81
CA GLU A 77 -25.23 -11.89 -12.18
C GLU A 77 -25.88 -12.92 -13.12
N LYS A 78 -26.40 -12.45 -14.24
CA LYS A 78 -26.81 -13.32 -15.35
C LYS A 78 -25.56 -13.68 -16.18
N LYS A 79 -25.31 -14.99 -16.33
CA LYS A 79 -24.27 -15.57 -17.21
C LYS A 79 -24.91 -16.41 -18.29
N GLU A 80 -24.11 -16.87 -19.24
CA GLU A 80 -24.60 -17.69 -20.38
C GLU A 80 -25.40 -18.94 -19.94
N ASN A 81 -24.97 -19.57 -18.84
CA ASN A 81 -25.54 -20.84 -18.35
C ASN A 81 -26.46 -20.68 -17.14
N GLY A 82 -26.84 -19.46 -16.74
CA GLY A 82 -27.68 -19.25 -15.57
C GLY A 82 -27.36 -17.98 -14.77
N PHE A 83 -27.75 -17.98 -13.52
CA PHE A 83 -27.52 -16.89 -12.58
C PHE A 83 -26.52 -17.33 -11.53
N VAL A 84 -25.51 -16.51 -11.28
CA VAL A 84 -24.52 -16.72 -10.23
C VAL A 84 -24.77 -15.75 -9.09
N LEU A 85 -24.79 -16.27 -7.86
CA LEU A 85 -24.92 -15.48 -6.66
C LEU A 85 -23.55 -15.29 -6.00
N SER A 86 -23.29 -14.07 -5.62
CA SER A 86 -22.09 -13.70 -4.87
C SER A 86 -22.42 -12.71 -3.76
N SER A 87 -21.58 -12.62 -2.75
CA SER A 87 -21.78 -11.77 -1.57
C SER A 87 -20.44 -11.32 -0.99
N ASN A 88 -20.45 -10.19 -0.27
CA ASN A 88 -19.32 -9.79 0.56
C ASN A 88 -19.23 -10.61 1.87
N VAL A 89 -20.23 -11.42 2.19
CA VAL A 89 -20.19 -12.31 3.36
C VAL A 89 -19.49 -13.61 2.96
N PRO A 90 -18.34 -13.96 3.56
CA PRO A 90 -17.64 -15.21 3.27
C PRO A 90 -18.45 -16.44 3.74
N LYS A 91 -18.20 -17.58 3.12
CA LYS A 91 -18.86 -18.86 3.49
C LYS A 91 -18.52 -19.38 4.89
N THR A 92 -17.49 -18.82 5.52
CA THR A 92 -16.96 -19.33 6.78
C THR A 92 -17.85 -18.92 7.97
N ASP A 93 -18.19 -19.89 8.76
CA ASP A 93 -18.72 -19.83 10.12
C ASP A 93 -19.79 -18.75 10.43
N LEU A 94 -20.94 -18.88 9.74
CA LEU A 94 -22.13 -18.10 10.05
C LEU A 94 -22.91 -18.64 11.26
N THR A 95 -22.43 -19.70 11.89
CA THR A 95 -23.09 -20.35 13.04
C THR A 95 -22.85 -19.61 14.35
N THR A 96 -21.78 -18.83 14.44
CA THR A 96 -21.49 -18.00 15.62
C THR A 96 -22.33 -16.74 15.66
N SER A 97 -22.56 -16.21 16.86
CA SER A 97 -23.28 -14.94 17.06
C SER A 97 -22.41 -13.70 16.81
N ASN A 98 -21.13 -13.90 16.55
CA ASN A 98 -20.17 -12.81 16.37
C ASN A 98 -20.33 -12.12 15.02
N PRO A 99 -20.05 -10.81 14.85
CA PRO A 99 -20.04 -10.14 13.56
C PRO A 99 -19.05 -10.82 12.61
N VAL A 100 -19.31 -10.74 11.33
CA VAL A 100 -18.36 -11.22 10.31
C VAL A 100 -17.25 -10.19 10.18
N ILE A 101 -16.01 -10.64 10.31
CA ILE A 101 -14.82 -9.80 10.17
C ILE A 101 -14.13 -10.16 8.86
N ILE A 102 -13.85 -9.15 8.06
CA ILE A 102 -13.09 -9.28 6.82
C ILE A 102 -11.81 -8.45 6.97
N GLN A 103 -10.69 -9.10 6.94
CA GLN A 103 -9.42 -8.40 6.86
C GLN A 103 -9.18 -7.99 5.40
N LYS A 104 -9.18 -6.69 5.13
CA LYS A 104 -8.94 -6.12 3.80
C LYS A 104 -7.45 -6.05 3.47
N ASN A 105 -6.67 -5.70 4.48
CA ASN A 105 -5.20 -5.69 4.47
C ASN A 105 -4.68 -5.76 5.92
N ALA A 106 -3.39 -5.57 6.14
CA ALA A 106 -2.77 -5.66 7.47
C ALA A 106 -3.37 -4.72 8.52
N THR A 107 -3.82 -3.55 8.11
CA THR A 107 -4.29 -2.48 8.99
C THR A 107 -5.74 -2.07 8.76
N HIS A 108 -6.47 -2.75 7.87
CA HIS A 108 -7.86 -2.43 7.59
C HIS A 108 -8.77 -3.65 7.74
N TYR A 109 -9.72 -3.54 8.66
CA TYR A 109 -10.73 -4.54 8.94
C TYR A 109 -12.13 -3.98 8.65
N ALA A 110 -12.94 -4.76 7.95
CA ALA A 110 -14.36 -4.49 7.79
C ALA A 110 -15.17 -5.40 8.73
N VAL A 111 -16.09 -4.80 9.46
CA VAL A 111 -17.02 -5.47 10.35
C VAL A 111 -18.39 -5.49 9.69
N ILE A 112 -18.97 -6.66 9.50
CA ILE A 112 -20.32 -6.84 8.97
C ILE A 112 -21.22 -7.32 10.10
N PRO A 113 -21.97 -6.41 10.76
CA PRO A 113 -22.97 -6.81 11.74
C PRO A 113 -24.11 -7.54 11.05
N MET A 114 -24.51 -8.68 11.58
CA MET A 114 -25.57 -9.50 11.01
C MET A 114 -26.55 -9.95 12.07
N THR A 115 -27.85 -9.79 11.76
CA THR A 115 -28.91 -10.37 12.58
C THR A 115 -28.94 -11.90 12.43
N VAL A 116 -29.54 -12.58 13.41
CA VAL A 116 -29.74 -14.05 13.36
C VAL A 116 -30.47 -14.48 12.09
N GLN A 117 -31.47 -13.67 11.64
CA GLN A 117 -32.19 -13.96 10.41
C GLN A 117 -31.33 -13.84 9.17
N GLN A 118 -30.50 -12.81 9.09
CA GLN A 118 -29.53 -12.64 7.99
C GLN A 118 -28.54 -13.79 7.94
N ARG A 119 -27.98 -14.22 9.07
CA ARG A 119 -27.05 -15.35 9.15
C ARG A 119 -27.66 -16.63 8.61
N ARG A 120 -28.87 -16.99 9.08
CA ARG A 120 -29.57 -18.18 8.59
C ARG A 120 -29.92 -18.09 7.10
N PHE A 121 -30.19 -16.90 6.61
CA PHE A 121 -30.43 -16.65 5.20
C PHE A 121 -29.16 -16.88 4.38
N TYR A 122 -28.04 -16.26 4.76
CA TYR A 122 -26.78 -16.41 4.08
C TYR A 122 -26.22 -17.84 4.12
N ASP A 123 -26.33 -18.52 5.25
CA ASP A 123 -25.92 -19.92 5.40
C ASP A 123 -26.62 -20.83 4.37
N ARG A 124 -27.92 -20.66 4.19
CA ARG A 124 -28.68 -21.40 3.17
C ARG A 124 -28.39 -20.92 1.76
N LEU A 125 -28.28 -19.63 1.53
CA LEU A 125 -28.09 -19.05 0.20
C LEU A 125 -26.72 -19.36 -0.36
N LEU A 126 -25.66 -19.26 0.43
CA LEU A 126 -24.29 -19.51 0.01
C LEU A 126 -24.03 -21.00 -0.29
N SER A 127 -24.91 -21.89 0.13
CA SER A 127 -24.91 -23.27 -0.34
C SER A 127 -25.39 -23.44 -1.80
N LEU A 128 -26.20 -22.48 -2.29
CA LEU A 128 -26.76 -22.43 -3.62
C LEU A 128 -25.94 -21.45 -4.47
N GLN A 129 -24.93 -21.92 -5.16
CA GLN A 129 -23.98 -21.04 -5.88
C GLN A 129 -24.53 -20.51 -7.21
N SER A 130 -25.42 -21.24 -7.85
CA SER A 130 -25.97 -20.88 -9.16
C SER A 130 -27.39 -21.37 -9.35
N PHE A 131 -28.13 -20.70 -10.22
CA PHE A 131 -29.49 -21.07 -10.65
C PHE A 131 -29.54 -21.17 -12.17
N PRO A 132 -30.28 -22.11 -12.74
CA PRO A 132 -30.47 -22.20 -14.19
C PRO A 132 -31.26 -21.00 -14.74
N LEU A 133 -31.19 -20.76 -16.05
CA LEU A 133 -31.88 -19.64 -16.73
C LEU A 133 -33.39 -19.64 -16.52
N GLU A 134 -34.01 -20.81 -16.44
CA GLU A 134 -35.45 -21.00 -16.22
C GLU A 134 -35.90 -20.41 -14.85
N SER A 135 -34.96 -20.20 -13.93
CA SER A 135 -35.23 -19.63 -12.61
C SER A 135 -35.45 -18.11 -12.62
N GLU A 136 -35.32 -17.42 -13.76
CA GLU A 136 -35.39 -15.95 -13.84
C GLU A 136 -36.64 -15.39 -13.19
N ASN A 137 -37.83 -15.94 -13.52
CA ASN A 137 -39.09 -15.49 -12.99
C ASN A 137 -39.22 -15.73 -11.47
N LEU A 138 -38.67 -16.84 -10.99
CA LEU A 138 -38.60 -17.15 -9.55
C LEU A 138 -37.71 -16.17 -8.81
N LEU A 139 -36.54 -15.87 -9.37
CA LEU A 139 -35.61 -14.91 -8.78
C LEU A 139 -36.22 -13.50 -8.74
N LYS A 140 -36.85 -13.03 -9.84
CA LYS A 140 -37.57 -11.76 -9.87
C LYS A 140 -38.69 -11.65 -8.81
N ALA A 141 -39.41 -12.73 -8.57
CA ALA A 141 -40.44 -12.77 -7.51
C ALA A 141 -39.87 -12.89 -6.09
N PHE A 142 -38.65 -13.44 -5.95
CA PHE A 142 -37.99 -13.67 -4.69
C PHE A 142 -37.25 -12.43 -4.17
N PHE A 143 -36.54 -11.70 -5.04
CA PHE A 143 -35.71 -10.55 -4.65
C PHE A 143 -36.45 -9.46 -3.85
N PRO A 144 -37.66 -9.01 -4.20
CA PRO A 144 -38.39 -8.03 -3.39
C PRO A 144 -38.68 -8.51 -1.96
N LYS A 145 -38.77 -9.83 -1.75
CA LYS A 145 -39.02 -10.41 -0.41
C LYS A 145 -37.76 -10.38 0.46
N ILE A 146 -36.60 -10.61 -0.13
CA ILE A 146 -35.33 -10.65 0.57
C ILE A 146 -34.65 -9.29 0.67
N SER A 147 -34.99 -8.31 -0.16
CA SER A 147 -34.47 -6.94 -0.08
C SER A 147 -34.76 -6.25 1.26
N ARG A 148 -35.73 -6.76 2.02
CA ARG A 148 -35.98 -6.33 3.41
C ARG A 148 -34.97 -6.86 4.41
N LEU A 149 -34.25 -7.94 4.07
CA LEU A 149 -33.28 -8.59 4.94
C LEU A 149 -31.85 -8.22 4.55
N VAL A 150 -31.59 -8.11 3.26
CA VAL A 150 -30.24 -7.88 2.69
C VAL A 150 -30.35 -6.98 1.47
N GLU A 151 -29.32 -6.20 1.24
CA GLU A 151 -29.21 -5.39 0.05
C GLU A 151 -28.94 -6.31 -1.16
N VAL A 152 -29.76 -6.23 -2.21
CA VAL A 152 -29.65 -7.08 -3.40
C VAL A 152 -29.34 -6.22 -4.61
N HIS A 153 -28.22 -6.51 -5.28
CA HIS A 153 -27.82 -5.90 -6.53
C HIS A 153 -28.01 -6.88 -7.67
N SER A 154 -28.89 -6.56 -8.60
CA SER A 154 -29.18 -7.43 -9.74
C SER A 154 -29.74 -6.63 -10.92
N SER A 155 -29.30 -6.97 -12.12
CA SER A 155 -29.89 -6.46 -13.36
C SER A 155 -31.31 -6.98 -13.64
N LEU A 156 -31.80 -7.90 -12.82
CA LEU A 156 -33.14 -8.49 -12.97
C LEU A 156 -34.23 -7.71 -12.21
N ILE A 157 -33.83 -6.74 -11.36
CA ILE A 157 -34.79 -5.99 -10.54
C ILE A 157 -35.11 -4.67 -11.25
N ASP A 158 -36.26 -4.61 -11.91
CA ASP A 158 -36.80 -3.36 -12.40
C ASP A 158 -37.26 -2.50 -11.19
N GLY A 159 -36.54 -1.41 -10.91
CA GLY A 159 -36.90 -0.44 -9.86
C GLY A 159 -36.35 -0.66 -8.45
N GLY A 160 -35.48 -1.64 -8.23
CA GLY A 160 -34.57 -1.66 -7.07
C GLY A 160 -33.43 -0.64 -7.26
N SER A 161 -32.84 -0.12 -6.18
CA SER A 161 -31.75 0.86 -6.28
C SER A 161 -30.66 0.30 -7.21
N THR A 162 -30.77 0.66 -8.49
CA THR A 162 -29.78 0.32 -9.50
C THR A 162 -28.58 1.21 -9.21
N LEU A 163 -27.62 0.66 -8.48
CA LEU A 163 -26.30 1.30 -8.46
C LEU A 163 -25.80 1.37 -9.89
N ASP A 164 -25.29 2.53 -10.27
CA ASP A 164 -24.68 2.66 -11.58
C ASP A 164 -23.57 1.62 -11.71
N THR A 165 -23.67 0.81 -12.77
CA THR A 165 -22.67 -0.22 -13.04
C THR A 165 -21.58 0.38 -13.89
N ILE A 166 -20.38 0.41 -13.35
CA ILE A 166 -19.17 0.87 -14.05
C ILE A 166 -18.19 -0.27 -14.27
N VAL A 167 -17.43 -0.17 -15.34
CA VAL A 167 -16.32 -1.10 -15.61
C VAL A 167 -15.11 -0.60 -14.82
N GLY A 168 -14.61 -1.44 -13.93
CA GLY A 168 -13.45 -1.13 -13.11
C GLY A 168 -12.18 -0.96 -13.92
N GLU A 169 -11.27 -0.16 -13.39
CA GLU A 169 -9.91 -0.04 -13.88
C GLU A 169 -9.03 -1.16 -13.32
N VAL A 170 -7.82 -1.31 -13.88
CA VAL A 170 -6.84 -2.29 -13.39
C VAL A 170 -5.74 -1.51 -12.71
N GLU A 171 -5.89 -1.33 -11.41
CA GLU A 171 -4.88 -0.67 -10.58
C GLU A 171 -4.50 -1.60 -9.43
N ILE A 172 -3.22 -1.92 -9.33
CA ILE A 172 -2.66 -2.67 -8.20
C ILE A 172 -1.96 -1.68 -7.27
N GLY A 173 -2.48 -1.60 -6.06
CA GLY A 173 -1.95 -0.75 -5.00
C GLY A 173 -0.88 -1.47 -4.18
N LEU A 174 0.12 -0.72 -3.80
CA LEU A 174 1.17 -1.12 -2.88
C LEU A 174 1.04 -0.29 -1.61
N GLN A 175 0.62 -0.90 -0.51
CA GLN A 175 0.61 -0.25 0.79
C GLN A 175 1.90 -0.59 1.52
N ILE A 176 2.71 0.42 1.82
CA ILE A 176 4.06 0.26 2.35
C ILE A 176 4.11 0.71 3.81
N HIS A 177 4.44 -0.21 4.70
CA HIS A 177 4.56 0.03 6.14
C HIS A 177 5.99 -0.19 6.60
N PRO A 178 6.67 0.82 7.17
CA PRO A 178 7.97 0.63 7.80
C PRO A 178 7.90 -0.35 8.97
N HIS A 179 8.89 -1.22 9.05
CA HIS A 179 9.01 -2.19 10.15
C HIS A 179 10.48 -2.37 10.55
N GLY A 180 10.93 -1.60 11.52
CA GLY A 180 12.34 -1.58 11.93
C GLY A 180 13.27 -1.15 10.79
N ASN A 181 14.12 -2.05 10.32
CA ASN A 181 15.05 -1.81 9.21
C ASN A 181 14.53 -2.30 7.85
N CYS A 182 13.29 -2.73 7.75
CA CYS A 182 12.66 -3.23 6.54
C CYS A 182 11.25 -2.63 6.36
N PHE A 183 10.57 -3.03 5.31
CA PHE A 183 9.24 -2.56 4.95
C PHE A 183 8.34 -3.76 4.65
N ASN A 184 7.15 -3.77 5.24
CA ASN A 184 6.07 -4.65 4.85
C ASN A 184 5.31 -4.03 3.68
N VAL A 185 5.24 -4.70 2.55
CA VAL A 185 4.53 -4.24 1.37
C VAL A 185 3.32 -5.13 1.13
N TYR A 186 2.12 -4.57 1.18
CA TYR A 186 0.87 -5.26 0.94
C TYR A 186 0.31 -4.88 -0.43
N PHE A 187 -0.19 -5.88 -1.15
CA PHE A 187 -0.74 -5.71 -2.49
C PHE A 187 -2.26 -5.85 -2.48
N PHE A 188 -2.93 -4.95 -3.17
CA PHE A 188 -4.38 -4.97 -3.33
C PHE A 188 -4.81 -4.42 -4.69
N ALA A 189 -6.00 -4.78 -5.15
CA ALA A 189 -6.61 -4.19 -6.33
C ALA A 189 -7.60 -3.10 -5.92
N LYS A 190 -7.63 -1.99 -6.67
CA LYS A 190 -8.54 -0.86 -6.48
C LYS A 190 -9.27 -0.55 -7.77
N PRO A 191 -10.31 -1.34 -8.11
CA PRO A 191 -10.99 -1.24 -9.39
C PRO A 191 -11.78 0.06 -9.59
N LEU A 192 -12.06 0.80 -8.50
CA LEU A 192 -12.66 2.14 -8.54
C LEU A 192 -11.63 3.18 -8.06
N PRO A 193 -11.03 3.96 -8.96
CA PRO A 193 -10.10 5.02 -8.58
C PRO A 193 -10.76 6.03 -7.62
N GLY A 194 -10.13 6.21 -6.44
CA GLY A 194 -10.71 7.02 -5.36
C GLY A 194 -11.80 6.30 -4.55
N GLY A 195 -12.11 5.04 -4.85
CA GLY A 195 -12.98 4.19 -4.04
C GLY A 195 -12.35 3.78 -2.72
N LYS A 196 -13.17 3.30 -1.79
CA LYS A 196 -12.74 2.82 -0.46
C LYS A 196 -12.42 1.33 -0.44
N GLY A 197 -12.89 0.57 -1.44
CA GLY A 197 -12.75 -0.88 -1.52
C GLY A 197 -11.31 -1.30 -1.81
N LEU A 198 -10.80 -2.28 -1.05
CA LEU A 198 -9.53 -2.95 -1.25
C LEU A 198 -9.81 -4.43 -1.49
N PHE A 199 -9.32 -4.96 -2.60
CA PHE A 199 -9.63 -6.31 -3.04
C PHE A 199 -8.36 -7.12 -3.30
N GLU A 200 -8.41 -8.44 -3.12
CA GLU A 200 -7.31 -9.32 -3.49
C GLU A 200 -7.14 -9.31 -5.02
N PRO A 201 -5.91 -9.03 -5.53
CA PRO A 201 -5.67 -8.91 -6.97
C PRO A 201 -6.02 -10.18 -7.73
N GLY A 202 -6.85 -10.04 -8.77
CA GLY A 202 -7.24 -11.14 -9.65
C GLY A 202 -8.05 -12.27 -9.00
N LYS A 203 -8.49 -12.11 -7.74
CA LYS A 203 -9.30 -13.09 -7.02
C LYS A 203 -10.58 -12.48 -6.45
N GLY A 204 -11.49 -13.35 -5.99
CA GLY A 204 -12.76 -12.97 -5.39
C GLY A 204 -13.85 -12.67 -6.41
N LEU A 205 -14.75 -11.73 -6.07
CA LEU A 205 -15.92 -11.43 -6.87
C LEU A 205 -15.57 -10.62 -8.13
N ALA A 206 -16.15 -10.99 -9.26
CA ALA A 206 -16.01 -10.26 -10.51
C ALA A 206 -16.80 -8.94 -10.51
N VAL A 207 -17.86 -8.87 -9.69
CA VAL A 207 -18.63 -7.65 -9.46
C VAL A 207 -18.64 -7.37 -7.97
N VAL A 208 -18.34 -6.15 -7.60
CA VAL A 208 -18.29 -5.69 -6.20
C VAL A 208 -19.06 -4.38 -6.08
N VAL A 209 -19.43 -4.04 -4.84
CA VAL A 209 -19.96 -2.70 -4.53
C VAL A 209 -18.84 -1.92 -3.86
N ASP A 210 -18.58 -0.73 -4.36
CA ASP A 210 -17.59 0.20 -3.82
C ASP A 210 -18.18 1.60 -3.70
N GLU A 211 -17.58 2.44 -2.84
CA GLU A 211 -18.04 3.79 -2.55
C GLU A 211 -16.97 4.81 -2.88
N LYS A 212 -17.34 5.83 -3.64
CA LYS A 212 -16.51 6.99 -3.93
C LYS A 212 -17.31 8.26 -3.60
N GLU A 213 -16.74 9.15 -2.79
CA GLU A 213 -17.35 10.43 -2.42
C GLU A 213 -18.78 10.31 -1.85
N GLY A 214 -19.05 9.23 -1.12
CA GLY A 214 -20.37 8.96 -0.55
C GLY A 214 -21.38 8.33 -1.51
N ILE A 215 -21.02 8.14 -2.79
CA ILE A 215 -21.84 7.49 -3.81
C ILE A 215 -21.38 6.04 -3.97
N ARG A 216 -22.34 5.11 -3.96
CA ARG A 216 -22.06 3.69 -4.14
C ARG A 216 -22.21 3.29 -5.61
N TYR A 217 -21.29 2.48 -6.07
CA TYR A 217 -21.25 1.98 -7.45
C TYR A 217 -21.16 0.45 -7.45
N GLN A 218 -21.77 -0.17 -8.43
CA GLN A 218 -21.51 -1.56 -8.77
C GLN A 218 -20.35 -1.60 -9.75
N VAL A 219 -19.21 -2.16 -9.34
CA VAL A 219 -17.98 -2.16 -10.12
C VAL A 219 -17.70 -3.54 -10.68
N ARG A 220 -17.62 -3.65 -12.01
CA ARG A 220 -17.22 -4.89 -12.69
C ARG A 220 -15.70 -4.94 -12.82
N ARG A 221 -15.06 -5.80 -12.05
CA ARG A 221 -13.62 -6.00 -12.03
C ARG A 221 -13.12 -6.77 -13.26
N LYS A 222 -11.92 -6.47 -13.70
CA LYS A 222 -11.22 -7.18 -14.79
C LYS A 222 -10.24 -8.20 -14.19
N LEU A 223 -10.74 -9.23 -13.52
CA LEU A 223 -9.95 -10.17 -12.70
C LEU A 223 -8.75 -10.79 -13.44
N SER A 224 -8.87 -11.12 -14.74
CA SER A 224 -7.74 -11.65 -15.51
C SER A 224 -6.61 -10.64 -15.66
N LYS A 225 -6.95 -9.38 -15.96
CA LYS A 225 -5.97 -8.31 -16.11
C LYS A 225 -5.34 -7.89 -14.76
N GLU A 226 -6.14 -7.88 -13.68
CA GLU A 226 -5.60 -7.67 -12.34
C GLU A 226 -4.59 -8.76 -11.98
N ARG A 227 -4.91 -10.02 -12.33
CA ARG A 227 -4.01 -11.15 -12.12
C ARG A 227 -2.74 -11.02 -12.94
N GLU A 228 -2.83 -10.68 -14.23
CA GLU A 228 -1.66 -10.46 -15.10
C GLU A 228 -0.74 -9.38 -14.52
N ALA A 229 -1.30 -8.24 -14.10
CA ALA A 229 -0.52 -7.15 -13.50
C ALA A 229 0.13 -7.58 -12.17
N TYR A 230 -0.60 -8.30 -11.33
CA TYR A 230 -0.08 -8.82 -10.07
C TYR A 230 1.02 -9.87 -10.25
N GLU A 231 0.83 -10.81 -11.19
CA GLU A 231 1.83 -11.85 -11.53
C GLU A 231 3.10 -11.24 -12.13
N ALA A 232 2.97 -10.18 -12.95
CA ALA A 232 4.13 -9.44 -13.45
C ALA A 232 4.94 -8.79 -12.32
N LEU A 233 4.25 -8.20 -11.35
CA LEU A 233 4.88 -7.62 -10.16
C LEU A 233 5.54 -8.69 -9.28
N ALA A 234 4.85 -9.82 -9.07
CA ALA A 234 5.38 -10.95 -8.30
C ALA A 234 6.62 -11.55 -8.96
N GLY A 235 6.59 -11.73 -10.29
CA GLY A 235 7.74 -12.19 -11.07
C GLY A 235 8.93 -11.23 -10.97
N PHE A 236 8.70 -9.93 -11.04
CA PHE A 236 9.77 -8.94 -10.82
C PHE A 236 10.41 -9.07 -9.43
N ILE A 237 9.60 -9.24 -8.38
CA ILE A 237 10.09 -9.40 -7.00
C ILE A 237 10.88 -10.69 -6.87
N GLU A 238 10.41 -11.80 -7.43
CA GLU A 238 11.10 -13.09 -7.40
C GLU A 238 12.43 -13.03 -8.15
N ASP A 239 12.44 -12.54 -9.39
CA ASP A 239 13.62 -12.50 -10.25
C ASP A 239 14.69 -11.52 -9.75
N SER A 240 14.26 -10.35 -9.26
CA SER A 240 15.20 -9.28 -8.88
C SER A 240 15.65 -9.33 -7.43
N MET A 241 14.87 -9.95 -6.54
CA MET A 241 15.10 -9.90 -5.09
C MET A 241 15.15 -11.30 -4.45
N ASN A 242 14.89 -12.36 -5.23
CA ASN A 242 14.80 -13.75 -4.75
C ASN A 242 13.84 -13.87 -3.55
N LYS A 243 12.67 -13.21 -3.63
CA LYS A 243 11.61 -13.21 -2.62
C LYS A 243 10.28 -13.58 -3.23
N SER A 244 9.45 -14.26 -2.46
CA SER A 244 8.08 -14.62 -2.86
C SER A 244 7.07 -13.83 -2.06
N ILE A 245 5.96 -13.46 -2.71
CA ILE A 245 4.82 -12.83 -2.05
C ILE A 245 4.01 -13.93 -1.35
N THR A 246 3.73 -13.76 -0.06
CA THR A 246 2.89 -14.65 0.74
C THR A 246 1.72 -13.86 1.31
N ASP A 247 0.50 -14.35 1.17
CA ASP A 247 -0.73 -13.68 1.66
C ASP A 247 -0.83 -12.22 1.23
N ASN A 248 -0.50 -11.95 -0.05
CA ASN A 248 -0.42 -10.61 -0.63
C ASN A 248 0.53 -9.66 0.09
N ASN A 249 1.57 -10.19 0.73
CA ASN A 249 2.57 -9.42 1.47
C ASN A 249 3.99 -9.86 1.10
N VAL A 250 4.92 -8.92 1.15
CA VAL A 250 6.37 -9.18 1.08
C VAL A 250 7.12 -8.23 2.00
N VAL A 251 8.19 -8.74 2.63
CA VAL A 251 9.10 -7.94 3.45
C VAL A 251 10.32 -7.55 2.63
N LEU A 252 10.55 -6.24 2.46
CA LEU A 252 11.63 -5.69 1.65
C LEU A 252 12.61 -4.86 2.50
N TYR A 253 13.90 -4.99 2.20
CA TYR A 253 14.92 -4.07 2.69
C TYR A 253 14.91 -2.76 1.87
N PRO A 254 15.52 -1.66 2.35
CA PRO A 254 15.47 -0.36 1.68
C PRO A 254 15.84 -0.40 0.20
N ASP A 255 16.92 -1.07 -0.20
CA ASP A 255 17.35 -1.16 -1.60
C ASP A 255 16.38 -1.97 -2.47
N GLU A 256 15.77 -3.01 -1.90
CA GLU A 256 14.75 -3.81 -2.57
C GLU A 256 13.46 -3.01 -2.76
N LEU A 257 13.04 -2.27 -1.72
CA LEU A 257 11.89 -1.36 -1.83
C LEU A 257 12.13 -0.29 -2.91
N LEU A 258 13.30 0.34 -2.92
CA LEU A 258 13.64 1.33 -3.93
C LEU A 258 13.63 0.74 -5.35
N SER A 259 14.04 -0.53 -5.50
CA SER A 259 13.96 -1.26 -6.78
C SER A 259 12.52 -1.53 -7.18
N LEU A 260 11.64 -1.86 -6.22
CA LEU A 260 10.21 -2.03 -6.46
C LEU A 260 9.54 -0.70 -6.85
N LEU A 261 9.84 0.38 -6.14
CA LEU A 261 9.31 1.72 -6.46
C LEU A 261 9.73 2.17 -7.86
N ASP A 262 10.97 1.88 -8.26
CA ASP A 262 11.48 2.16 -9.59
C ASP A 262 10.72 1.38 -10.69
N TYR A 263 10.43 0.11 -10.45
CA TYR A 263 9.62 -0.72 -11.34
C TYR A 263 8.19 -0.17 -11.48
N VAL A 264 7.56 0.17 -10.36
CA VAL A 264 6.19 0.70 -10.31
C VAL A 264 6.08 2.04 -11.04
N GLN A 265 7.08 2.92 -10.91
CA GLN A 265 7.10 4.22 -11.60
C GLN A 265 7.16 4.12 -13.13
N GLN A 266 7.58 2.97 -13.67
CA GLN A 266 7.64 2.75 -15.13
C GLN A 266 6.26 2.42 -15.73
N SER A 267 5.27 2.05 -14.92
CA SER A 267 3.91 1.71 -15.34
C SER A 267 2.86 2.33 -14.39
N PRO A 268 2.77 3.66 -14.35
CA PRO A 268 1.90 4.38 -13.41
C PRO A 268 0.40 4.15 -13.69
N GLU A 269 0.06 3.66 -14.87
CA GLU A 269 -1.31 3.29 -15.25
C GLU A 269 -1.76 1.95 -14.66
N SER A 270 -0.82 1.14 -14.17
CA SER A 270 -1.11 -0.21 -13.63
C SER A 270 -0.88 -0.31 -12.12
N TYR A 271 -0.05 0.57 -11.59
CA TYR A 271 0.39 0.52 -10.21
C TYR A 271 0.35 1.88 -9.53
N PHE A 272 0.04 1.89 -8.24
CA PHE A 272 0.15 3.08 -7.39
C PHE A 272 0.63 2.70 -5.99
N VAL A 273 1.13 3.69 -5.25
CA VAL A 273 1.70 3.49 -3.91
C VAL A 273 0.90 4.28 -2.90
N GLU A 274 0.50 3.62 -1.81
CA GLU A 274 -0.10 4.25 -0.64
C GLU A 274 0.88 4.19 0.54
N TRP A 275 1.06 5.32 1.21
CA TRP A 275 1.87 5.44 2.41
C TRP A 275 0.99 5.72 3.62
N PRO A 276 1.34 5.23 4.82
CA PRO A 276 0.73 5.70 6.07
C PRO A 276 0.93 7.21 6.24
N GLU A 277 0.04 7.85 6.98
CA GLU A 277 0.18 9.28 7.27
C GLU A 277 1.53 9.60 7.93
N GLY A 278 2.26 10.57 7.35
CA GLY A 278 3.54 11.07 7.87
C GLY A 278 4.79 10.35 7.39
N GLU A 279 4.67 9.27 6.62
CA GLU A 279 5.81 8.50 6.13
C GLU A 279 5.75 8.32 4.62
N THR A 280 6.69 8.92 3.90
CA THR A 280 6.76 8.81 2.44
C THR A 280 8.21 8.70 2.00
N ILE A 281 8.59 7.60 1.35
CA ILE A 281 9.86 7.54 0.62
C ILE A 281 9.63 8.02 -0.80
N ARG A 282 10.43 8.97 -1.25
CA ARG A 282 10.39 9.52 -2.60
C ARG A 282 11.62 9.08 -3.37
N LEU A 283 11.39 8.43 -4.48
CA LEU A 283 12.45 8.09 -5.42
C LEU A 283 12.49 9.15 -6.51
N LYS A 284 13.55 9.96 -6.50
CA LYS A 284 13.84 10.96 -7.53
C LYS A 284 14.64 10.33 -8.64
N THR A 285 14.35 10.67 -9.86
CA THR A 285 15.13 10.24 -11.03
C THR A 285 16.33 11.13 -11.25
N SER A 286 17.33 10.60 -11.97
CA SER A 286 18.51 11.37 -12.35
C SER A 286 18.14 12.71 -12.99
N PRO A 287 18.76 13.83 -12.57
CA PRO A 287 18.55 15.10 -13.23
C PRO A 287 18.86 14.99 -14.71
N ALA A 288 18.14 15.77 -15.53
CA ALA A 288 18.53 15.96 -16.92
C ALA A 288 19.96 16.51 -17.01
N SER A 289 20.61 16.36 -18.15
CA SER A 289 22.00 16.85 -18.37
C SER A 289 22.20 18.32 -17.98
N THR A 290 21.14 19.12 -18.04
CA THR A 290 21.14 20.54 -17.62
C THR A 290 21.10 20.73 -16.10
N GLY A 291 20.81 19.71 -15.33
CA GLY A 291 20.82 19.76 -13.85
C GLY A 291 22.22 19.62 -13.26
N TRP A 292 23.20 19.23 -14.05
CA TRP A 292 24.60 19.07 -13.65
C TRP A 292 25.41 20.29 -14.08
N ASN A 293 25.83 21.09 -13.11
CA ASN A 293 26.71 22.25 -13.34
C ASN A 293 28.03 21.95 -12.64
N ILE A 294 28.99 21.45 -13.39
CA ILE A 294 30.33 21.01 -12.88
C ILE A 294 31.41 21.83 -13.58
N HIS A 295 32.23 22.48 -12.79
CA HIS A 295 33.39 23.24 -13.26
C HIS A 295 34.64 22.75 -12.59
N LEU A 296 35.75 22.74 -13.37
CA LEU A 296 37.08 22.40 -12.90
C LEU A 296 37.96 23.66 -12.99
N ASN A 297 38.36 24.15 -11.82
CA ASN A 297 39.27 25.31 -11.73
C ASN A 297 40.70 24.83 -11.54
N SER A 298 41.61 25.25 -12.40
CA SER A 298 43.04 24.89 -12.28
C SER A 298 43.71 25.69 -11.18
N VAL A 299 44.24 24.99 -10.15
CA VAL A 299 44.95 25.60 -9.01
C VAL A 299 46.29 24.87 -8.84
N GLY A 300 47.33 25.36 -9.47
CA GLY A 300 48.66 24.71 -9.47
C GLY A 300 48.64 23.33 -10.12
N ASN A 301 48.95 22.27 -9.38
CA ASN A 301 48.93 20.88 -9.85
C ASN A 301 47.60 20.15 -9.54
N TRP A 302 46.53 20.89 -9.21
CA TRP A 302 45.24 20.36 -8.83
C TRP A 302 44.10 21.00 -9.65
N PHE A 303 43.03 20.26 -9.84
CA PHE A 303 41.76 20.80 -10.34
C PHE A 303 40.78 20.81 -9.18
N GLU A 304 40.28 21.96 -8.81
CA GLU A 304 39.18 22.09 -7.84
C GLU A 304 37.85 21.79 -8.56
N ILE A 305 37.04 20.91 -7.96
CA ILE A 305 35.71 20.57 -8.46
C ILE A 305 34.70 21.54 -7.80
N GLU A 306 34.15 22.42 -8.61
CA GLU A 306 33.11 23.36 -8.19
C GLU A 306 31.81 23.10 -8.93
N GLY A 307 30.73 23.70 -8.42
CA GLY A 307 29.43 23.64 -9.04
C GLY A 307 28.36 22.99 -8.18
N ASN A 308 27.23 22.73 -8.79
CA ASN A 308 26.06 22.20 -8.09
C ASN A 308 25.29 21.18 -8.94
N VAL A 309 24.49 20.40 -8.23
CA VAL A 309 23.54 19.44 -8.79
C VAL A 309 22.15 19.91 -8.42
N ARG A 310 21.32 20.23 -9.41
CA ARG A 310 19.91 20.46 -9.24
C ARG A 310 19.16 19.17 -9.51
N ILE A 311 18.68 18.52 -8.45
CA ILE A 311 17.94 17.27 -8.55
C ILE A 311 16.48 17.57 -8.95
N ASP A 312 15.90 18.58 -8.32
CA ASP A 312 14.59 19.14 -8.66
C ASP A 312 14.51 20.62 -8.23
N ASP A 313 13.34 21.24 -8.36
CA ASP A 313 13.12 22.66 -8.03
C ASP A 313 13.37 23.00 -6.55
N GLN A 314 13.33 22.00 -5.66
CA GLN A 314 13.50 22.17 -4.22
C GLN A 314 14.84 21.66 -3.69
N THR A 315 15.53 20.82 -4.47
CA THR A 315 16.73 20.14 -4.02
C THR A 315 17.92 20.49 -4.93
N VAL A 316 18.78 21.34 -4.39
CA VAL A 316 20.07 21.73 -5.00
C VAL A 316 21.17 21.49 -3.96
N MET A 317 22.26 20.85 -4.36
CA MET A 317 23.42 20.63 -3.49
C MET A 317 24.73 20.89 -4.24
N THR A 318 25.80 21.13 -3.52
CA THR A 318 27.11 21.29 -4.11
C THR A 318 27.65 19.96 -4.66
N MET A 319 28.54 20.03 -5.65
CA MET A 319 29.21 18.82 -6.16
C MET A 319 30.02 18.09 -5.09
N ALA A 320 30.63 18.84 -4.17
CA ALA A 320 31.38 18.26 -3.06
C ALA A 320 30.48 17.41 -2.15
N GLU A 321 29.33 17.94 -1.71
CA GLU A 321 28.35 17.22 -0.91
C GLU A 321 27.82 16.00 -1.67
N PHE A 322 27.54 16.15 -2.94
CA PHE A 322 27.01 15.06 -3.76
C PHE A 322 28.01 13.90 -3.92
N LEU A 323 29.30 14.18 -4.21
CA LEU A 323 30.35 13.18 -4.30
C LEU A 323 30.59 12.47 -2.97
N GLU A 324 30.48 13.17 -1.86
CA GLU A 324 30.56 12.59 -0.52
C GLU A 324 29.41 11.59 -0.26
N LEU A 325 28.16 11.95 -0.61
CA LEU A 325 27.02 11.05 -0.54
C LEU A 325 27.17 9.82 -1.45
N LEU A 326 27.71 10.02 -2.66
CA LEU A 326 27.98 8.95 -3.60
C LEU A 326 29.01 7.96 -3.07
N GLY A 327 30.10 8.45 -2.48
CA GLY A 327 31.17 7.61 -1.92
C GLY A 327 30.68 6.74 -0.74
N HIS A 328 29.67 7.20 0.01
CA HIS A 328 29.04 6.40 1.06
C HIS A 328 27.99 5.42 0.55
N SER A 329 27.54 5.56 -0.70
CA SER A 329 26.47 4.72 -1.27
C SER A 329 27.03 3.49 -2.00
N LYS A 330 26.77 2.30 -1.44
CA LYS A 330 27.06 1.02 -2.12
C LYS A 330 25.97 0.61 -3.11
N SER A 331 24.79 1.20 -2.99
CA SER A 331 23.58 0.91 -3.76
C SER A 331 23.49 1.79 -5.03
N LYS A 332 22.66 1.40 -6.01
CA LYS A 332 22.33 2.26 -7.16
C LYS A 332 21.51 3.49 -6.77
N TYR A 333 21.06 3.56 -5.54
CA TYR A 333 20.30 4.67 -4.98
C TYR A 333 21.16 5.47 -4.00
N ILE A 334 21.09 6.78 -4.11
CA ILE A 334 21.79 7.71 -3.21
C ILE A 334 20.77 8.30 -2.25
N ARG A 335 20.99 8.14 -0.97
CA ARG A 335 20.13 8.72 0.05
C ARG A 335 20.44 10.21 0.18
N LEU A 336 19.47 11.06 -0.15
CA LEU A 336 19.61 12.52 -0.06
C LEU A 336 19.29 13.04 1.34
N ASN A 337 18.25 12.46 1.96
CA ASN A 337 17.80 12.77 3.32
C ASN A 337 17.03 11.59 3.92
N ALA A 338 16.23 11.82 4.97
CA ALA A 338 15.47 10.76 5.64
C ALA A 338 14.46 10.06 4.71
N THR A 339 13.87 10.78 3.77
CA THR A 339 12.77 10.31 2.93
C THR A 339 13.09 10.27 1.44
N ASP A 340 14.07 11.05 0.98
CA ASP A 340 14.35 11.21 -0.44
C ASP A 340 15.59 10.41 -0.86
N TYR A 341 15.43 9.67 -1.94
CA TYR A 341 16.48 8.90 -2.60
C TYR A 341 16.58 9.31 -4.06
N LEU A 342 17.79 9.25 -4.61
CA LEU A 342 18.07 9.55 -6.01
C LEU A 342 18.55 8.31 -6.72
N ARG A 343 17.90 7.98 -7.84
CA ARG A 343 18.40 7.00 -8.80
C ARG A 343 19.22 7.71 -9.88
N LEU A 344 20.45 7.29 -10.07
CA LEU A 344 21.27 7.72 -11.20
C LEU A 344 21.14 6.74 -12.37
N SER A 345 21.28 7.24 -13.60
CA SER A 345 21.55 6.37 -14.74
C SER A 345 22.90 5.67 -14.57
N ASP A 346 23.04 4.45 -15.10
CA ASP A 346 24.26 3.68 -14.97
C ASP A 346 25.49 4.41 -15.57
N THR A 347 25.26 5.17 -16.64
CA THR A 347 26.31 5.95 -17.29
C THR A 347 26.80 7.09 -16.38
N ILE A 348 25.88 7.92 -15.90
CA ILE A 348 26.21 9.04 -15.00
C ILE A 348 26.84 8.51 -13.71
N ARG A 349 26.31 7.43 -13.16
CA ARG A 349 26.87 6.82 -11.95
C ARG A 349 28.32 6.39 -12.13
N LYS A 350 28.63 5.67 -13.22
CA LYS A 350 30.01 5.24 -13.54
C LYS A 350 30.95 6.43 -13.70
N GLN A 351 30.50 7.50 -14.35
CA GLN A 351 31.30 8.71 -14.51
C GLN A 351 31.61 9.40 -13.18
N LEU A 352 30.57 9.55 -12.34
CA LEU A 352 30.70 10.16 -11.01
C LEU A 352 31.51 9.31 -10.03
N GLN A 353 31.40 7.98 -10.09
CA GLN A 353 32.22 7.07 -9.27
C GLN A 353 33.70 7.14 -9.67
N ARG A 354 34.00 7.28 -10.97
CA ARG A 354 35.36 7.50 -11.42
C ARG A 354 35.93 8.86 -10.95
N LEU A 355 35.10 9.91 -10.97
CA LEU A 355 35.48 11.21 -10.46
C LEU A 355 35.71 11.15 -8.94
N GLU A 356 34.83 10.54 -8.18
CA GLU A 356 34.91 10.36 -6.75
C GLU A 356 36.16 9.56 -6.35
N SER A 357 36.50 8.49 -7.08
CA SER A 357 37.64 7.63 -6.77
C SER A 357 39.01 8.33 -6.84
N VAL A 358 39.09 9.44 -7.57
CA VAL A 358 40.34 10.23 -7.71
C VAL A 358 40.25 11.60 -7.00
N ALA A 359 39.09 11.95 -6.52
CA ALA A 359 38.86 13.20 -5.82
C ALA A 359 39.32 13.09 -4.35
N VAL A 360 39.97 14.12 -3.85
CA VAL A 360 40.41 14.24 -2.45
C VAL A 360 39.79 15.48 -1.84
N LYS A 361 39.25 15.35 -0.63
CA LYS A 361 38.72 16.49 0.10
C LYS A 361 39.79 17.15 0.94
N GLU A 362 40.17 18.37 0.57
CA GLU A 362 41.16 19.17 1.29
C GLU A 362 40.60 20.56 1.57
N HIS A 363 40.73 21.03 2.82
CA HIS A 363 40.20 22.34 3.29
C HIS A 363 38.76 22.65 2.88
N GLY A 364 37.90 21.58 2.88
CA GLY A 364 36.47 21.72 2.54
C GLY A 364 36.17 21.74 1.03
N LYS A 365 37.17 21.66 0.17
CA LYS A 365 37.06 21.58 -1.29
C LYS A 365 37.39 20.19 -1.79
N MET A 366 36.71 19.76 -2.85
CA MET A 366 37.07 18.53 -3.58
C MET A 366 38.06 18.86 -4.68
N GLN A 367 39.15 18.13 -4.72
CA GLN A 367 40.24 18.37 -5.67
C GLN A 367 40.67 17.08 -6.34
N VAL A 368 41.08 17.17 -7.59
CA VAL A 368 41.65 16.08 -8.38
C VAL A 368 43.05 16.47 -8.84
N SER A 369 44.04 15.60 -8.66
CA SER A 369 45.40 15.85 -9.10
C SER A 369 45.48 15.94 -10.65
N ALA A 370 46.31 16.86 -11.15
CA ALA A 370 46.54 17.01 -12.57
C ALA A 370 47.07 15.73 -13.27
N PHE A 371 47.60 14.77 -12.51
CA PHE A 371 47.97 13.44 -13.05
C PHE A 371 46.78 12.68 -13.62
N HIS A 372 45.52 13.01 -13.17
CA HIS A 372 44.30 12.38 -13.65
C HIS A 372 43.59 13.17 -14.77
N ALA A 373 44.26 14.11 -15.43
CA ALA A 373 43.69 14.94 -16.49
C ALA A 373 43.04 14.10 -17.62
N GLY A 374 43.66 12.98 -18.00
CA GLY A 374 43.09 12.07 -19.01
C GLY A 374 41.75 11.45 -18.60
N LEU A 375 41.56 11.13 -17.31
CA LEU A 375 40.31 10.65 -16.79
C LEU A 375 39.22 11.75 -16.79
N LEU A 376 39.61 12.99 -16.48
CA LEU A 376 38.69 14.13 -16.53
C LEU A 376 38.20 14.42 -17.95
N ASP A 377 39.10 14.25 -18.97
CA ASP A 377 38.71 14.37 -20.38
C ASP A 377 37.76 13.24 -20.83
N GLU A 378 37.95 12.00 -20.35
CA GLU A 378 36.99 10.92 -20.60
C GLU A 378 35.61 11.21 -20.01
N ILE A 379 35.55 11.72 -18.77
CA ILE A 379 34.28 12.05 -18.09
C ILE A 379 33.59 13.20 -18.84
N ARG A 380 34.34 14.21 -19.28
CA ARG A 380 33.82 15.35 -20.05
C ARG A 380 33.16 14.95 -21.37
N ASN A 381 33.68 13.93 -22.04
CA ASN A 381 33.12 13.44 -23.30
C ASN A 381 31.88 12.55 -23.10
N GLY A 382 31.46 12.31 -21.88
CA GLY A 382 30.27 11.52 -21.54
C GLY A 382 28.97 12.35 -21.44
N GLU A 383 28.01 11.83 -20.69
CA GLU A 383 26.71 12.50 -20.46
C GLU A 383 26.83 13.72 -19.53
N LEU A 384 27.80 13.69 -18.61
CA LEU A 384 28.09 14.81 -17.72
C LEU A 384 28.95 15.85 -18.46
N LYS A 385 28.41 17.04 -18.60
CA LYS A 385 29.17 18.17 -19.18
C LYS A 385 29.97 18.86 -18.07
N ILE A 386 31.29 18.80 -18.19
CA ILE A 386 32.20 19.48 -17.28
C ILE A 386 32.79 20.68 -18.01
N GLY A 387 32.62 21.86 -17.39
CA GLY A 387 33.29 23.10 -17.83
C GLY A 387 34.72 23.20 -17.25
N TYR A 388 35.63 23.84 -17.96
CA TYR A 388 36.92 24.30 -17.47
C TYR A 388 36.92 25.82 -17.49
N ASP A 389 37.34 26.43 -16.41
CA ASP A 389 37.68 27.86 -16.33
C ASP A 389 39.16 28.03 -16.39
#